data_8312c24c2a6daa319f824e22d336ea8c
#
_entry.id   8312c24c2a6daa319f824e22d336ea8c
#
_cell.length_a   1.000
_cell.length_b   1.000
_cell.length_c   1.000
_cell.angle_alpha   90.00
_cell.angle_beta   90.00
_cell.angle_gamma   90.00
#
_symmetry.space_group_name_H-M   'P 1'
#
loop_
_entity.id
_entity.type
_entity.pdbx_description
1 polymer ?
#
loop_
_entity_poly.entity_id
_entity_poly.type
_entity_poly.pdbx_seq_one_letter_code
_entity_poly.pdbx_strand_id
1 'polypeptide(L)'
;GIYRDPGHLGTAHPFLALTAVLERVTPGQYVALPAFGSGADAILLRTTPALQAWQAKRRLAAQAERARPLPTYGHFLSFRRLVDGEKIEPYSSLMLAWREQESNLRRKAHRCQACGQIHFPPHNVCPKCQSRAEFAKVRLSDRGTIVTFTCDRLAPSPDAPVIMVVVDLDGGGRMFTQLVDAKPDEVAIGKRVEFVFRRFHEGGGAVNYFWKFRLERRG
;
A
#
# COMPACT_ATOMS: atom_id res chain seq x y z
N GLY A 1 -8.00 -2.27 -24.58
CA GLY A 1 -8.65 -1.07 -24.03
C GLY A 1 -8.83 -1.22 -22.53
N ILE A 2 -9.05 -0.14 -21.79
CA ILE A 2 -9.11 -0.06 -20.32
C ILE A 2 -10.14 -1.01 -19.69
N TYR A 3 -11.20 -1.35 -20.44
CA TYR A 3 -12.21 -2.33 -19.99
C TYR A 3 -11.86 -3.79 -20.31
N ARG A 4 -10.93 -4.02 -21.23
CA ARG A 4 -10.66 -5.36 -21.76
C ARG A 4 -9.81 -6.19 -20.79
N ASP A 5 -8.81 -5.55 -20.19
CA ASP A 5 -7.84 -6.27 -19.34
C ASP A 5 -8.22 -6.27 -17.86
N PRO A 6 -8.42 -5.11 -17.19
CA PRO A 6 -8.80 -5.10 -15.78
C PRO A 6 -10.31 -5.25 -15.56
N GLY A 7 -11.15 -5.19 -16.62
CA GLY A 7 -12.60 -5.17 -16.48
C GLY A 7 -13.13 -3.90 -15.81
N HIS A 8 -14.34 -3.97 -15.27
CA HIS A 8 -14.97 -2.86 -14.56
C HIS A 8 -14.59 -2.87 -13.08
N LEU A 9 -13.97 -1.78 -12.60
CA LEU A 9 -13.45 -1.65 -11.24
C LEU A 9 -14.35 -0.81 -10.32
N GLY A 10 -15.62 -0.63 -10.65
CA GLY A 10 -16.54 0.19 -9.87
C GLY A 10 -16.06 1.65 -9.77
N THR A 11 -16.08 2.22 -8.58
CA THR A 11 -15.69 3.61 -8.30
C THR A 11 -14.22 3.92 -8.59
N ALA A 12 -13.36 2.92 -8.67
CA ALA A 12 -11.94 3.11 -9.03
C ALA A 12 -11.72 3.23 -10.54
N HIS A 13 -12.71 2.87 -11.37
CA HIS A 13 -12.55 2.82 -12.83
C HIS A 13 -12.23 4.16 -13.49
N PRO A 14 -12.88 5.29 -13.12
CA PRO A 14 -12.53 6.61 -13.68
C PRO A 14 -11.07 6.99 -13.42
N PHE A 15 -10.53 6.67 -12.24
CA PHE A 15 -9.14 6.98 -11.88
C PHE A 15 -8.15 6.10 -12.64
N LEU A 16 -8.49 4.85 -12.91
CA LEU A 16 -7.68 3.98 -13.78
C LEU A 16 -7.66 4.53 -15.21
N ALA A 17 -8.82 4.96 -15.73
CA ALA A 17 -8.94 5.58 -17.03
C ALA A 17 -8.12 6.87 -17.12
N LEU A 18 -8.20 7.73 -16.10
CA LEU A 18 -7.38 8.93 -16.00
C LEU A 18 -5.89 8.60 -16.04
N THR A 19 -5.45 7.61 -15.27
CA THR A 19 -4.05 7.17 -15.24
C THR A 19 -3.58 6.76 -16.63
N ALA A 20 -4.36 5.94 -17.35
CA ALA A 20 -4.02 5.49 -18.69
C ALA A 20 -3.98 6.63 -19.74
N VAL A 21 -4.83 7.64 -19.58
CA VAL A 21 -4.82 8.84 -20.42
C VAL A 21 -3.59 9.70 -20.12
N LEU A 22 -3.29 9.91 -18.82
CA LEU A 22 -2.13 10.71 -18.40
C LEU A 22 -0.78 10.12 -18.87
N GLU A 23 -0.69 8.81 -19.14
CA GLU A 23 0.50 8.20 -19.73
C GLU A 23 0.74 8.58 -21.20
N ARG A 24 -0.29 9.11 -21.89
CA ARG A 24 -0.27 9.37 -23.34
C ARG A 24 -0.33 10.84 -23.71
N VAL A 25 -0.90 11.67 -22.83
CA VAL A 25 -1.04 13.11 -23.11
C VAL A 25 0.25 13.88 -22.83
N THR A 26 0.35 15.05 -23.42
CA THR A 26 1.48 15.99 -23.22
C THR A 26 1.09 17.15 -22.30
N PRO A 27 2.08 17.84 -21.71
CA PRO A 27 1.80 19.05 -20.94
C PRO A 27 1.03 20.11 -21.75
N GLY A 28 0.09 20.78 -21.09
CA GLY A 28 -0.75 21.82 -21.67
C GLY A 28 -2.09 21.34 -22.22
N GLN A 29 -2.30 20.03 -22.37
CA GLN A 29 -3.56 19.46 -22.85
C GLN A 29 -4.64 19.43 -21.77
N TYR A 30 -5.89 19.47 -22.21
CA TYR A 30 -7.06 19.30 -21.35
C TYR A 30 -7.51 17.85 -21.35
N VAL A 31 -7.87 17.34 -20.19
CA VAL A 31 -8.41 16.00 -19.96
C VAL A 31 -9.72 16.12 -19.22
N ALA A 32 -10.81 15.63 -19.80
CA ALA A 32 -12.10 15.54 -19.14
C ALA A 32 -12.24 14.15 -18.50
N LEU A 33 -12.65 14.13 -17.23
CA LEU A 33 -12.92 12.91 -16.46
C LEU A 33 -14.41 12.89 -16.08
N PRO A 34 -15.28 12.31 -16.91
CA PRO A 34 -16.67 12.09 -16.53
C PRO A 34 -16.79 10.82 -15.67
N ALA A 35 -17.70 10.85 -14.70
CA ALA A 35 -18.06 9.72 -13.86
C ALA A 35 -19.58 9.65 -13.69
N PHE A 36 -20.13 8.43 -13.73
CA PHE A 36 -21.53 8.13 -13.52
C PHE A 36 -21.73 7.24 -12.31
N GLY A 37 -22.76 7.51 -11.53
CA GLY A 37 -23.20 6.72 -10.39
C GLY A 37 -24.69 6.96 -10.15
N SER A 38 -25.09 7.29 -8.93
CA SER A 38 -26.44 7.83 -8.64
C SER A 38 -26.66 9.25 -9.17
N GLY A 39 -25.63 9.86 -9.76
CA GLY A 39 -25.60 11.12 -10.49
C GLY A 39 -24.52 11.05 -11.56
N ALA A 40 -24.19 12.20 -12.15
CA ALA A 40 -23.09 12.36 -13.10
C ALA A 40 -22.27 13.60 -12.75
N ASP A 41 -20.95 13.41 -12.65
CA ASP A 41 -19.98 14.48 -12.43
C ASP A 41 -18.95 14.48 -13.54
N ALA A 42 -18.40 15.65 -13.85
CA ALA A 42 -17.29 15.77 -14.77
C ALA A 42 -16.25 16.76 -14.24
N ILE A 43 -14.99 16.35 -14.26
CA ILE A 43 -13.86 17.20 -13.87
C ILE A 43 -13.04 17.51 -15.12
N LEU A 44 -12.77 18.78 -15.38
CA LEU A 44 -11.86 19.21 -16.43
C LEU A 44 -10.48 19.52 -15.83
N LEU A 45 -9.48 18.82 -16.28
CA LEU A 45 -8.09 18.93 -15.82
C LEU A 45 -7.22 19.53 -16.93
N ARG A 46 -6.23 20.34 -16.57
CA ARG A 46 -5.16 20.78 -17.49
C ARG A 46 -3.85 20.19 -17.03
N THR A 47 -3.14 19.53 -17.96
CA THR A 47 -1.84 18.95 -17.68
C THR A 47 -0.77 20.02 -17.57
N THR A 48 0.18 19.82 -16.65
CA THR A 48 1.30 20.72 -16.38
C THR A 48 2.63 20.06 -16.74
N PRO A 49 3.75 20.82 -16.81
CA PRO A 49 5.07 20.23 -17.03
C PRO A 49 5.48 19.13 -16.03
N ALA A 50 4.92 19.15 -14.82
CA ALA A 50 5.14 18.12 -13.83
C ALA A 50 4.69 16.71 -14.29
N LEU A 51 3.81 16.63 -15.31
CA LEU A 51 3.38 15.38 -15.91
C LEU A 51 4.55 14.55 -16.44
N GLN A 52 5.55 15.16 -17.04
CA GLN A 52 6.71 14.43 -17.59
C GLN A 52 7.50 13.67 -16.51
N ALA A 53 7.70 14.31 -15.35
CA ALA A 53 8.38 13.66 -14.21
C ALA A 53 7.55 12.52 -13.64
N TRP A 54 6.23 12.61 -13.69
CA TRP A 54 5.33 11.54 -13.27
C TRP A 54 5.33 10.37 -14.27
N GLN A 55 5.26 10.65 -15.58
CA GLN A 55 5.31 9.64 -16.65
C GLN A 55 6.60 8.83 -16.62
N ALA A 56 7.73 9.46 -16.29
CA ALA A 56 9.03 8.78 -16.17
C ALA A 56 9.06 7.74 -15.01
N LYS A 57 8.23 7.93 -14.00
CA LYS A 57 8.24 7.10 -12.78
C LYS A 57 7.16 6.01 -12.75
N ARG A 58 6.08 6.15 -13.50
CA ARG A 58 4.90 5.29 -13.36
C ARG A 58 4.30 4.94 -14.73
N ARG A 59 4.17 3.64 -15.00
CA ARG A 59 3.47 3.12 -16.17
C ARG A 59 2.44 2.08 -15.72
N LEU A 60 1.18 2.27 -16.11
CA LEU A 60 0.09 1.36 -15.77
C LEU A 60 0.33 -0.03 -16.39
N ALA A 61 0.76 -0.09 -17.63
CA ALA A 61 1.13 -1.34 -18.30
C ALA A 61 2.18 -2.12 -17.50
N ALA A 62 3.26 -1.46 -17.05
CA ALA A 62 4.28 -2.10 -16.22
C ALA A 62 3.74 -2.58 -14.86
N GLN A 63 2.72 -1.95 -14.31
CA GLN A 63 2.06 -2.44 -13.09
C GLN A 63 1.20 -3.68 -13.35
N ALA A 64 0.50 -3.74 -14.47
CA ALA A 64 -0.29 -4.89 -14.87
C ALA A 64 0.60 -6.11 -15.16
N GLU A 65 1.71 -5.93 -15.86
CA GLU A 65 2.72 -6.98 -16.11
C GLU A 65 3.36 -7.52 -14.83
N ARG A 66 3.42 -6.68 -13.78
CA ARG A 66 3.94 -7.06 -12.46
C ARG A 66 2.91 -7.77 -11.57
N ALA A 67 1.65 -7.81 -11.99
CA ALA A 67 0.61 -8.47 -11.22
C ALA A 67 0.88 -9.98 -11.16
N ARG A 68 0.78 -10.55 -9.96
CA ARG A 68 0.86 -12.00 -9.79
C ARG A 68 -0.46 -12.61 -10.24
N PRO A 69 -0.47 -13.52 -11.21
CA PRO A 69 -1.68 -14.22 -11.60
C PRO A 69 -2.18 -15.08 -10.43
N LEU A 70 -3.47 -15.09 -10.21
CA LEU A 70 -4.08 -16.00 -9.24
C LEU A 70 -4.01 -17.43 -9.78
N PRO A 71 -3.66 -18.42 -8.93
CA PRO A 71 -3.49 -19.81 -9.36
C PRO A 71 -4.78 -20.42 -9.91
N THR A 72 -5.92 -20.09 -9.31
CA THR A 72 -7.23 -20.62 -9.70
C THR A 72 -8.35 -19.60 -9.52
N TYR A 73 -9.50 -19.84 -10.16
CA TYR A 73 -10.71 -19.05 -9.94
C TYR A 73 -11.22 -19.15 -8.49
N GLY A 74 -10.97 -20.27 -7.82
CA GLY A 74 -11.30 -20.43 -6.39
C GLY A 74 -10.55 -19.42 -5.51
N HIS A 75 -9.29 -19.12 -5.81
CA HIS A 75 -8.56 -18.04 -5.10
C HIS A 75 -9.21 -16.67 -5.32
N PHE A 76 -9.64 -16.37 -6.55
CA PHE A 76 -10.38 -15.14 -6.83
C PHE A 76 -11.65 -15.04 -5.99
N LEU A 77 -12.45 -16.11 -5.93
CA LEU A 77 -13.67 -16.15 -5.14
C LEU A 77 -13.39 -15.95 -3.65
N SER A 78 -12.35 -16.60 -3.12
CA SER A 78 -11.92 -16.45 -1.72
C SER A 78 -11.45 -15.03 -1.40
N PHE A 79 -10.61 -14.43 -2.25
CA PHE A 79 -10.17 -13.05 -2.07
C PHE A 79 -11.30 -12.03 -2.15
N ARG A 80 -12.31 -12.33 -2.98
CA ARG A 80 -13.52 -11.50 -3.12
C ARG A 80 -14.57 -11.82 -2.06
N ARG A 81 -14.36 -12.87 -1.24
CA ARG A 81 -15.32 -13.39 -0.25
C ARG A 81 -16.69 -13.70 -0.87
N LEU A 82 -16.68 -14.28 -2.05
CA LEU A 82 -17.87 -14.75 -2.77
C LEU A 82 -18.22 -16.20 -2.41
N VAL A 83 -17.35 -16.88 -1.68
CA VAL A 83 -17.57 -18.19 -1.08
C VAL A 83 -17.36 -18.10 0.43
N ASP A 84 -18.18 -18.83 1.17
CA ASP A 84 -18.01 -18.95 2.61
C ASP A 84 -16.74 -19.74 2.91
N GLY A 85 -15.92 -19.20 3.79
CA GLY A 85 -14.70 -19.80 4.30
C GLY A 85 -14.61 -19.60 5.80
N GLU A 86 -13.53 -20.12 6.40
CA GLU A 86 -13.26 -19.90 7.81
C GLU A 86 -13.15 -18.39 8.09
N LYS A 87 -14.09 -17.87 8.85
CA LYS A 87 -14.14 -16.44 9.21
C LYS A 87 -13.33 -16.25 10.48
N ILE A 88 -12.09 -15.82 10.32
CA ILE A 88 -11.37 -15.22 11.45
C ILE A 88 -11.70 -13.73 11.43
N GLU A 89 -12.47 -13.31 12.41
CA GLU A 89 -12.82 -11.89 12.60
C GLU A 89 -11.90 -11.28 13.64
N PRO A 90 -10.74 -10.73 13.25
CA PRO A 90 -9.92 -9.97 14.16
C PRO A 90 -10.66 -8.70 14.55
N TYR A 91 -10.69 -8.43 15.85
CA TYR A 91 -11.32 -7.21 16.35
C TYR A 91 -10.45 -5.99 16.09
N SER A 92 -11.03 -4.94 15.51
CA SER A 92 -10.42 -3.62 15.41
C SER A 92 -11.27 -2.59 16.13
N SER A 93 -10.70 -1.95 17.13
CA SER A 93 -11.35 -0.82 17.79
C SER A 93 -11.34 0.40 16.85
N LEU A 94 -12.52 0.89 16.46
CA LEU A 94 -12.68 2.11 15.67
C LEU A 94 -12.07 3.32 16.38
N MET A 95 -12.19 3.39 17.68
CA MET A 95 -11.62 4.47 18.51
C MET A 95 -10.08 4.46 18.46
N LEU A 96 -9.48 3.27 18.53
CA LEU A 96 -8.03 3.11 18.40
C LEU A 96 -7.58 3.48 16.98
N ALA A 97 -8.26 3.00 15.96
CA ALA A 97 -7.97 3.32 14.56
C ALA A 97 -8.04 4.81 14.28
N TRP A 98 -9.06 5.50 14.84
CA TRP A 98 -9.19 6.94 14.71
C TRP A 98 -8.07 7.70 15.44
N ARG A 99 -7.74 7.31 16.67
CA ARG A 99 -6.67 7.94 17.47
C ARG A 99 -5.30 7.81 16.80
N GLU A 100 -5.05 6.67 16.18
CA GLU A 100 -3.74 6.34 15.61
C GLU A 100 -3.67 6.53 14.08
N GLN A 101 -4.65 7.20 13.48
CA GLN A 101 -4.71 7.40 12.03
C GLN A 101 -3.46 8.11 11.46
N GLU A 102 -2.84 9.00 12.21
CA GLU A 102 -1.62 9.71 11.79
C GLU A 102 -0.45 8.74 11.59
N SER A 103 -0.28 7.77 12.48
CA SER A 103 0.74 6.73 12.33
C SER A 103 0.31 5.64 11.35
N ASN A 104 -0.89 5.09 11.52
CA ASN A 104 -1.32 3.92 10.78
C ASN A 104 -1.67 4.19 9.32
N LEU A 105 -2.32 5.31 9.01
CA LEU A 105 -2.71 5.64 7.64
C LEU A 105 -1.73 6.60 6.96
N ARG A 106 -1.28 7.63 7.68
CA ARG A 106 -0.39 8.66 7.12
C ARG A 106 1.09 8.33 7.28
N ARG A 107 1.42 7.22 7.97
CA ARG A 107 2.79 6.75 8.22
C ARG A 107 3.67 7.80 8.87
N LYS A 108 3.12 8.57 9.81
CA LYS A 108 3.90 9.53 10.58
C LYS A 108 4.61 8.83 11.73
N ALA A 109 5.90 9.01 11.75
CA ALA A 109 6.82 8.56 12.81
C ALA A 109 7.27 9.74 13.66
N HIS A 110 7.94 9.45 14.75
CA HIS A 110 8.60 10.44 15.57
C HIS A 110 10.12 10.49 15.32
N ARG A 111 10.64 11.68 15.08
CA ARG A 111 12.07 11.95 15.09
C ARG A 111 12.44 12.60 16.41
N CYS A 112 13.30 11.97 17.17
CA CYS A 112 13.83 12.52 18.40
C CYS A 112 14.69 13.76 18.13
N GLN A 113 14.39 14.89 18.75
CA GLN A 113 15.17 16.12 18.56
C GLN A 113 16.54 16.06 19.24
N ALA A 114 16.71 15.23 20.28
CA ALA A 114 17.99 15.10 21.00
C ALA A 114 19.02 14.27 20.22
N CYS A 115 18.62 13.17 19.54
CA CYS A 115 19.57 12.28 18.87
C CYS A 115 19.28 12.01 17.38
N GLY A 116 18.23 12.61 16.83
CA GLY A 116 17.84 12.45 15.43
C GLY A 116 17.20 11.10 15.06
N GLN A 117 17.13 10.12 15.99
CA GLN A 117 16.58 8.80 15.73
C GLN A 117 15.09 8.89 15.33
N ILE A 118 14.74 8.24 14.22
CA ILE A 118 13.33 8.03 13.82
C ILE A 118 12.87 6.69 14.38
N HIS A 119 11.73 6.70 15.03
CA HIS A 119 11.10 5.47 15.54
C HIS A 119 9.61 5.39 15.14
N PHE A 120 9.21 4.18 14.83
CA PHE A 120 7.85 3.81 14.50
C PHE A 120 7.52 2.46 15.14
N PRO A 121 6.37 2.29 15.80
CA PRO A 121 5.35 3.32 16.03
C PRO A 121 5.85 4.50 16.87
N PRO A 122 5.12 5.64 16.88
CA PRO A 122 5.47 6.80 17.71
C PRO A 122 5.55 6.47 19.21
N HIS A 123 6.58 6.92 19.88
CA HIS A 123 6.77 6.76 21.32
C HIS A 123 7.01 8.12 21.99
N ASN A 124 6.69 8.22 23.28
CA ASN A 124 6.90 9.42 24.10
C ASN A 124 8.27 9.43 24.81
N VAL A 125 9.05 8.36 24.65
CA VAL A 125 10.44 8.24 25.14
C VAL A 125 11.27 7.68 24.01
N CYS A 126 12.39 8.31 23.71
CA CYS A 126 13.27 7.82 22.64
C CYS A 126 13.92 6.47 23.05
N PRO A 127 13.74 5.40 22.27
CA PRO A 127 14.33 4.10 22.63
C PRO A 127 15.85 4.08 22.54
N LYS A 128 16.48 5.05 21.87
CA LYS A 128 17.94 5.11 21.71
C LYS A 128 18.62 5.91 22.82
N CYS A 129 18.13 7.13 23.10
CA CYS A 129 18.79 8.03 24.04
C CYS A 129 17.96 8.29 25.30
N GLN A 130 16.80 7.64 25.44
CA GLN A 130 15.88 7.74 26.58
C GLN A 130 15.38 9.18 26.87
N SER A 131 15.66 10.12 25.98
CA SER A 131 15.14 11.48 26.09
C SER A 131 13.60 11.49 25.99
N ARG A 132 13.00 12.36 26.80
CA ARG A 132 11.60 12.76 26.75
C ARG A 132 11.41 14.13 26.07
N ALA A 133 12.43 14.62 25.37
CA ALA A 133 12.37 15.84 24.60
C ALA A 133 11.26 15.78 23.55
N GLU A 134 10.94 16.92 22.96
CA GLU A 134 9.97 16.99 21.87
C GLU A 134 10.36 16.12 20.69
N PHE A 135 9.34 15.57 20.03
CA PHE A 135 9.49 14.76 18.85
C PHE A 135 8.88 15.47 17.64
N ALA A 136 9.67 15.58 16.59
CA ALA A 136 9.15 16.07 15.32
C ALA A 136 8.39 14.94 14.60
N LYS A 137 7.17 15.23 14.12
CA LYS A 137 6.43 14.29 13.26
C LYS A 137 7.06 14.29 11.87
N VAL A 138 7.51 13.13 11.42
CA VAL A 138 8.08 12.92 10.09
C VAL A 138 7.33 11.84 9.36
N ARG A 139 7.21 11.96 8.04
CA ARG A 139 6.63 10.89 7.21
C ARG A 139 7.72 9.86 6.92
N LEU A 140 7.37 8.59 7.07
CA LEU A 140 8.25 7.48 6.69
C LEU A 140 8.44 7.44 5.16
N SER A 141 9.62 7.00 4.74
CA SER A 141 9.90 6.72 3.33
C SER A 141 8.92 5.70 2.75
N ASP A 142 8.69 5.75 1.45
CA ASP A 142 7.90 4.76 0.74
C ASP A 142 8.66 3.45 0.47
N ARG A 143 9.98 3.42 0.73
CA ARG A 143 10.88 2.31 0.41
C ARG A 143 11.76 1.93 1.59
N GLY A 144 12.26 0.69 1.54
CA GLY A 144 13.17 0.19 2.56
C GLY A 144 13.84 -1.12 2.14
N THR A 145 14.55 -1.73 3.09
CA THR A 145 15.30 -2.96 2.89
C THR A 145 14.88 -4.00 3.94
N ILE A 146 14.67 -5.24 3.52
CA ILE A 146 14.30 -6.35 4.40
C ILE A 146 15.49 -6.67 5.33
N VAL A 147 15.23 -6.63 6.64
CA VAL A 147 16.20 -7.01 7.69
C VAL A 147 16.04 -8.47 8.08
N THR A 148 14.80 -8.91 8.21
CA THR A 148 14.45 -10.31 8.48
C THR A 148 13.03 -10.60 8.00
N PHE A 149 12.71 -11.87 7.85
CA PHE A 149 11.37 -12.31 7.45
C PHE A 149 11.04 -13.69 8.01
N THR A 150 9.75 -14.00 8.01
CA THR A 150 9.22 -15.34 8.31
C THR A 150 8.10 -15.70 7.35
N CYS A 151 7.92 -16.98 7.09
CA CYS A 151 6.85 -17.52 6.27
C CYS A 151 5.92 -18.33 7.16
N ASP A 152 4.78 -17.79 7.53
CA ASP A 152 3.78 -18.45 8.36
C ASP A 152 2.86 -19.31 7.47
N ARG A 153 3.00 -20.63 7.61
CA ARG A 153 2.21 -21.61 6.85
C ARG A 153 0.92 -22.01 7.57
N LEU A 154 0.78 -21.63 8.84
CA LEU A 154 -0.37 -21.96 9.67
C LEU A 154 -1.38 -20.80 9.71
N ALA A 155 -0.98 -19.60 9.27
CA ALA A 155 -1.88 -18.47 9.22
C ALA A 155 -3.06 -18.78 8.28
N PRO A 156 -4.29 -18.61 8.73
CA PRO A 156 -5.48 -18.79 7.92
C PRO A 156 -5.57 -17.68 6.88
N SER A 157 -5.08 -17.95 5.70
CA SER A 157 -5.03 -17.01 4.59
C SER A 157 -5.32 -17.76 3.29
N PRO A 158 -6.11 -17.18 2.38
CA PRO A 158 -6.28 -17.74 1.04
C PRO A 158 -4.98 -17.71 0.21
N ASP A 159 -3.97 -16.97 0.65
CA ASP A 159 -2.64 -16.88 0.01
C ASP A 159 -1.54 -17.29 1.00
N ALA A 160 -1.66 -18.50 1.56
CA ALA A 160 -0.61 -19.08 2.39
C ALA A 160 0.62 -19.48 1.55
N PRO A 161 1.83 -19.38 2.12
CA PRO A 161 2.18 -18.87 3.43
C PRO A 161 2.08 -17.35 3.53
N VAL A 162 1.67 -16.84 4.68
CA VAL A 162 1.75 -15.40 4.97
C VAL A 162 3.19 -15.03 5.26
N ILE A 163 3.73 -14.11 4.49
CA ILE A 163 5.10 -13.64 4.64
C ILE A 163 5.09 -12.37 5.49
N MET A 164 5.74 -12.42 6.63
CA MET A 164 5.94 -11.27 7.52
C MET A 164 7.37 -10.77 7.38
N VAL A 165 7.57 -9.47 7.29
CA VAL A 165 8.89 -8.85 7.11
C VAL A 165 9.13 -7.75 8.12
N VAL A 166 10.38 -7.63 8.56
CA VAL A 166 10.90 -6.45 9.24
C VAL A 166 11.73 -5.67 8.23
N VAL A 167 11.41 -4.41 8.06
CA VAL A 167 12.02 -3.53 7.05
C VAL A 167 12.61 -2.30 7.72
N ASP A 168 13.86 -2.02 7.42
CA ASP A 168 14.48 -0.72 7.67
C ASP A 168 14.14 0.23 6.53
N LEU A 169 13.50 1.34 6.87
CA LEU A 169 13.06 2.33 5.90
C LEU A 169 14.18 3.31 5.55
N ASP A 170 14.19 3.77 4.31
CA ASP A 170 15.14 4.75 3.86
C ASP A 170 14.98 6.06 4.67
N GLY A 171 16.09 6.58 5.17
CA GLY A 171 16.08 7.76 6.04
C GLY A 171 15.73 7.49 7.51
N GLY A 172 15.44 6.24 7.86
CA GLY A 172 15.23 5.79 9.25
C GLY A 172 13.80 5.34 9.56
N GLY A 173 13.69 4.63 10.66
CA GLY A 173 12.48 3.94 11.11
C GLY A 173 12.47 2.48 10.68
N ARG A 174 11.85 1.63 11.50
CA ARG A 174 11.71 0.19 11.26
C ARG A 174 10.24 -0.18 11.35
N MET A 175 9.78 -1.01 10.42
CA MET A 175 8.39 -1.45 10.40
C MET A 175 8.29 -2.96 10.21
N PHE A 176 7.36 -3.57 10.96
CA PHE A 176 6.98 -4.96 10.84
C PHE A 176 5.57 -5.04 10.22
N THR A 177 5.44 -5.73 9.08
CA THR A 177 4.14 -5.96 8.42
C THR A 177 4.26 -7.08 7.39
N GLN A 178 3.15 -7.39 6.73
CA GLN A 178 3.10 -8.41 5.67
C GLN A 178 3.83 -7.95 4.40
N LEU A 179 4.50 -8.91 3.76
CA LEU A 179 4.95 -8.81 2.37
C LEU A 179 3.91 -9.50 1.48
N VAL A 180 3.48 -8.83 0.43
CA VAL A 180 2.49 -9.34 -0.53
C VAL A 180 3.06 -9.36 -1.94
N ASP A 181 2.34 -9.99 -2.86
CA ASP A 181 2.71 -10.08 -4.29
C ASP A 181 4.08 -10.76 -4.53
N ALA A 182 4.53 -11.64 -3.60
CA ALA A 182 5.80 -12.36 -3.70
C ALA A 182 5.63 -13.81 -3.30
N LYS A 183 6.45 -14.69 -3.88
CA LYS A 183 6.59 -16.09 -3.44
C LYS A 183 7.67 -16.18 -2.37
N PRO A 184 7.63 -17.21 -1.49
CA PRO A 184 8.65 -17.40 -0.46
C PRO A 184 10.10 -17.47 -0.98
N ASP A 185 10.30 -18.07 -2.14
CA ASP A 185 11.59 -18.21 -2.82
C ASP A 185 12.11 -16.90 -3.41
N GLU A 186 11.24 -15.92 -3.59
CA GLU A 186 11.60 -14.59 -4.06
C GLU A 186 12.09 -13.68 -2.93
N VAL A 187 11.89 -14.06 -1.65
CA VAL A 187 12.18 -13.21 -0.50
C VAL A 187 13.55 -13.53 0.08
N ALA A 188 14.34 -12.48 0.34
CA ALA A 188 15.64 -12.60 1.01
C ALA A 188 15.96 -11.34 1.81
N ILE A 189 16.79 -11.48 2.84
CA ILE A 189 17.37 -10.35 3.57
C ILE A 189 18.17 -9.48 2.59
N GLY A 190 18.09 -8.17 2.75
CA GLY A 190 18.74 -7.20 1.87
C GLY A 190 17.94 -6.83 0.63
N LYS A 191 16.84 -7.51 0.32
CA LYS A 191 15.99 -7.10 -0.82
C LYS A 191 15.26 -5.80 -0.54
N ARG A 192 15.13 -5.03 -1.59
CA ARG A 192 14.41 -3.76 -1.59
C ARG A 192 12.91 -3.99 -1.66
N VAL A 193 12.17 -3.19 -0.91
CA VAL A 193 10.71 -3.23 -0.85
C VAL A 193 10.12 -1.83 -0.92
N GLU A 194 8.87 -1.77 -1.36
CA GLU A 194 8.07 -0.55 -1.37
C GLU A 194 6.71 -0.78 -0.70
N PHE A 195 6.13 0.28 -0.11
CA PHE A 195 4.81 0.23 0.48
C PHE A 195 3.72 0.07 -0.57
N VAL A 196 2.74 -0.76 -0.23
CA VAL A 196 1.45 -0.88 -0.92
C VAL A 196 0.31 -0.86 0.08
N PHE A 197 -0.79 -0.21 -0.28
CA PHE A 197 -1.98 -0.16 0.57
C PHE A 197 -2.92 -1.30 0.17
N ARG A 198 -3.19 -2.20 1.10
CA ARG A 198 -3.97 -3.43 0.84
C ARG A 198 -5.00 -3.67 1.93
N ARG A 199 -6.04 -4.43 1.59
CA ARG A 199 -6.95 -4.97 2.59
C ARG A 199 -6.14 -5.74 3.64
N PHE A 200 -6.44 -5.47 4.90
CA PHE A 200 -5.80 -6.14 6.03
C PHE A 200 -6.71 -7.22 6.59
N HIS A 201 -7.90 -6.83 7.05
CA HIS A 201 -8.94 -7.74 7.49
C HIS A 201 -10.32 -7.08 7.40
N GLU A 202 -11.36 -7.87 7.59
CA GLU A 202 -12.72 -7.41 7.85
C GLU A 202 -13.12 -7.76 9.28
N GLY A 203 -13.84 -6.86 9.93
CA GLY A 203 -14.37 -7.07 11.27
C GLY A 203 -15.46 -6.07 11.56
N GLY A 204 -16.54 -6.51 12.24
CA GLY A 204 -17.67 -5.66 12.58
C GLY A 204 -18.38 -5.02 11.38
N GLY A 205 -18.37 -5.67 10.22
CA GLY A 205 -18.97 -5.16 8.98
C GLY A 205 -18.13 -4.11 8.23
N ALA A 206 -16.93 -3.80 8.71
CA ALA A 206 -16.01 -2.86 8.08
C ALA A 206 -14.79 -3.55 7.47
N VAL A 207 -14.34 -3.04 6.33
CA VAL A 207 -13.10 -3.49 5.68
C VAL A 207 -11.97 -2.60 6.13
N ASN A 208 -10.98 -3.18 6.80
CA ASN A 208 -9.78 -2.49 7.22
C ASN A 208 -8.67 -2.61 6.19
N TYR A 209 -8.01 -1.49 5.90
CA TYR A 209 -6.86 -1.40 5.01
C TYR A 209 -5.64 -0.99 5.83
N PHE A 210 -4.48 -1.53 5.42
CA PHE A 210 -3.22 -1.18 6.04
C PHE A 210 -2.07 -1.20 5.03
N TRP A 211 -0.96 -0.63 5.42
CA TRP A 211 0.27 -0.63 4.65
C TRP A 211 0.96 -1.98 4.77
N LYS A 212 1.23 -2.59 3.62
CA LYS A 212 2.03 -3.80 3.47
C LYS A 212 3.23 -3.47 2.59
N PHE A 213 4.17 -4.39 2.50
CA PHE A 213 5.28 -4.27 1.56
C PHE A 213 5.06 -5.17 0.34
N ARG A 214 5.67 -4.81 -0.75
CA ARG A 214 5.95 -5.70 -1.88
C ARG A 214 7.42 -5.54 -2.28
N LEU A 215 7.98 -6.53 -2.97
CA LEU A 215 9.33 -6.42 -3.53
C LEU A 215 9.38 -5.25 -4.53
N GLU A 216 10.41 -4.42 -4.41
CA GLU A 216 10.71 -3.42 -5.41
C GLU A 216 11.18 -4.13 -6.69
N ARG A 217 10.38 -4.06 -7.74
CA ARG A 217 10.74 -4.63 -9.02
C ARG A 217 11.50 -3.57 -9.80
N ARG A 218 12.75 -3.88 -10.14
CA ARG A 218 13.55 -3.04 -11.03
C ARG A 218 12.77 -2.92 -12.35
N GLY A 219 12.55 -1.67 -12.77
CA GLY A 219 11.96 -1.37 -14.06
C GLY A 219 12.90 -1.70 -15.21
#